data_69c195ada87f16bf2d7cccfed1264b71
#
_entry.id   69c195ada87f16bf2d7cccfed1264b71
#
_cell.length_a   1.000
_cell.length_b   1.000
_cell.length_c   1.000
_cell.angle_alpha   90.00
_cell.angle_beta   90.00
_cell.angle_gamma   90.00
#
_symmetry.space_group_name_H-M   'P 1'
#
loop_
_entity.id
_entity.type
_entity.pdbx_description
1 polymer ?
#
loop_
_entity_poly.entity_id
_entity_poly.type
_entity_poly.pdbx_seq_one_letter_code
_entity_poly.pdbx_strand_id
1 'polypeptide(L)'
;MEKQLFRNATRHKIIQAVTFFFVIFCIPPTIAQQKDTLYVQEYPHKWWIKTFVPNKMLIILDNKEAYNATYPQNIGVGVGLRKIIGMNLLVSFSVFPLKTDTGLSSSITDFQMHKYGKRLLIDGYTKITEAFFTQREQNGKKAYTLFPDLAVKRWGLDGTYVLRHRRLSLRAAFEQSEKQIKSAGSLLLGSGFYYHKIVPDASQQQSLTAAFDNYQIGANIGYAYSWVVSPRWLLAGMVSAGVNIGNNSQIFAWHNLRAYPASIGRLTLNYNREDWSFALTGIFNNKIVYSPSAQSFALLAPTTQFTVTRHIR
;
A
#
# COMPACT_ATOMS: atom_id res chain seq x y z
N MET A 1 -29.97 11.02 -10.94
CA MET A 1 -29.54 10.35 -12.17
C MET A 1 -28.02 10.43 -12.39
N GLU A 2 -27.39 11.59 -12.24
CA GLU A 2 -25.92 11.76 -12.37
C GLU A 2 -25.08 10.94 -11.36
N LYS A 3 -25.45 10.87 -10.08
CA LYS A 3 -24.73 10.07 -9.07
C LYS A 3 -24.71 8.56 -9.41
N GLN A 4 -25.73 8.07 -10.09
CA GLN A 4 -25.81 6.65 -10.51
C GLN A 4 -24.96 6.35 -11.75
N LEU A 5 -24.90 7.28 -12.71
CA LEU A 5 -24.02 7.21 -13.88
C LEU A 5 -22.55 7.30 -13.48
N PHE A 6 -22.23 8.16 -12.52
CA PHE A 6 -20.88 8.29 -11.97
C PHE A 6 -20.41 7.01 -11.22
N ARG A 7 -21.31 6.37 -10.49
CA ARG A 7 -21.07 5.09 -9.81
C ARG A 7 -20.81 3.94 -10.81
N ASN A 8 -21.54 3.90 -11.92
CA ASN A 8 -21.37 2.86 -12.93
C ASN A 8 -20.09 3.04 -13.74
N ALA A 9 -19.73 4.27 -14.12
CA ALA A 9 -18.47 4.58 -14.79
C ALA A 9 -17.25 4.25 -13.91
N THR A 10 -17.35 4.48 -12.60
CA THR A 10 -16.29 4.12 -11.64
C THR A 10 -16.18 2.61 -11.48
N ARG A 11 -17.29 1.86 -11.45
CA ARG A 11 -17.29 0.39 -11.43
C ARG A 11 -16.60 -0.22 -12.66
N HIS A 12 -16.91 0.26 -13.86
CA HIS A 12 -16.27 -0.21 -15.09
C HIS A 12 -14.76 0.03 -15.10
N LYS A 13 -14.30 1.21 -14.69
CA LYS A 13 -12.87 1.52 -14.59
C LYS A 13 -12.13 0.66 -13.55
N ILE A 14 -12.78 0.34 -12.43
CA ILE A 14 -12.21 -0.57 -11.42
C ILE A 14 -12.09 -1.99 -11.98
N ILE A 15 -13.12 -2.49 -12.68
CA ILE A 15 -13.10 -3.81 -13.31
C ILE A 15 -11.99 -3.87 -14.37
N GLN A 16 -11.85 -2.85 -15.21
CA GLN A 16 -10.78 -2.77 -16.23
C GLN A 16 -9.37 -2.72 -15.58
N ALA A 17 -9.19 -1.95 -14.50
CA ALA A 17 -7.94 -1.92 -13.76
C ALA A 17 -7.62 -3.29 -13.15
N VAL A 18 -8.59 -3.95 -12.52
CA VAL A 18 -8.42 -5.30 -11.94
C VAL A 18 -8.09 -6.32 -13.03
N THR A 19 -8.74 -6.25 -14.19
CA THR A 19 -8.47 -7.16 -15.32
C THR A 19 -7.07 -6.92 -15.91
N PHE A 20 -6.66 -5.67 -16.07
CA PHE A 20 -5.33 -5.29 -16.55
C PHE A 20 -4.23 -5.78 -15.59
N PHE A 21 -4.42 -5.59 -14.27
CA PHE A 21 -3.54 -6.12 -13.25
C PHE A 21 -3.45 -7.65 -13.32
N PHE A 22 -4.57 -8.34 -13.51
CA PHE A 22 -4.60 -9.80 -13.58
C PHE A 22 -3.76 -10.33 -14.75
N VAL A 23 -3.82 -9.69 -15.92
CA VAL A 23 -3.04 -10.08 -17.12
C VAL A 23 -1.54 -9.93 -16.88
N ILE A 24 -1.07 -8.80 -16.29
CA ILE A 24 0.36 -8.58 -16.01
C ILE A 24 0.90 -9.60 -14.99
N PHE A 25 0.08 -10.00 -14.02
CA PHE A 25 0.50 -10.95 -12.98
C PHE A 25 0.53 -12.41 -13.46
N CYS A 26 -0.13 -12.74 -14.56
CA CYS A 26 -0.13 -14.09 -15.14
C CYS A 26 1.13 -14.44 -15.94
N ILE A 27 2.08 -13.50 -16.11
CA ILE A 27 3.35 -13.79 -16.82
C ILE A 27 4.15 -14.83 -16.00
N PRO A 28 4.45 -16.02 -16.55
CA PRO A 28 5.19 -17.04 -15.83
C PRO A 28 6.63 -16.59 -15.55
N PRO A 29 7.19 -16.89 -14.36
CA PRO A 29 8.58 -16.60 -14.06
C PRO A 29 9.48 -17.55 -14.85
N THR A 30 10.12 -17.04 -15.88
CA THR A 30 10.87 -17.83 -16.88
C THR A 30 12.26 -18.35 -16.45
N ILE A 31 12.69 -18.18 -15.21
CA ILE A 31 13.99 -18.76 -14.76
C ILE A 31 13.88 -19.19 -13.29
N ALA A 32 13.86 -20.49 -13.06
CA ALA A 32 13.97 -21.09 -11.73
C ALA A 32 15.40 -20.94 -11.19
N GLN A 33 15.72 -19.83 -10.51
CA GLN A 33 16.98 -19.72 -9.81
C GLN A 33 16.86 -20.29 -8.39
N GLN A 34 17.76 -21.21 -8.09
CA GLN A 34 17.85 -21.88 -6.79
C GLN A 34 18.24 -20.86 -5.71
N LYS A 35 17.50 -20.83 -4.59
CA LYS A 35 17.88 -20.08 -3.40
C LYS A 35 19.03 -20.81 -2.69
N ASP A 36 19.83 -20.04 -1.94
CA ASP A 36 20.84 -20.61 -1.07
C ASP A 36 20.12 -21.23 0.15
N THR A 37 20.07 -22.56 0.19
CA THR A 37 19.37 -23.33 1.24
C THR A 37 19.94 -23.10 2.63
N LEU A 38 21.17 -22.60 2.73
CA LEU A 38 21.78 -22.19 4.01
C LEU A 38 21.11 -20.91 4.59
N TYR A 39 20.48 -20.09 3.75
CA TYR A 39 19.88 -18.82 4.16
C TYR A 39 18.36 -18.86 4.16
N VAL A 40 17.74 -19.60 3.24
CA VAL A 40 16.29 -19.58 3.04
C VAL A 40 15.76 -20.98 2.84
N GLN A 41 14.79 -21.37 3.63
CA GLN A 41 14.05 -22.62 3.51
C GLN A 41 12.65 -22.37 2.98
N GLU A 42 12.24 -23.16 1.99
CA GLU A 42 10.88 -23.16 1.50
C GLU A 42 9.98 -24.00 2.41
N TYR A 43 8.78 -23.49 2.71
CA TYR A 43 7.77 -24.29 3.40
C TYR A 43 7.17 -25.34 2.45
N PRO A 44 6.76 -26.52 2.95
CA PRO A 44 6.12 -27.55 2.13
C PRO A 44 4.69 -27.19 1.71
N HIS A 45 4.12 -26.15 2.28
CA HIS A 45 2.72 -25.73 2.10
C HIS A 45 2.47 -25.23 0.66
N LYS A 46 1.28 -25.54 0.12
CA LYS A 46 0.90 -25.16 -1.25
C LYS A 46 0.17 -23.83 -1.28
N TRP A 47 -0.59 -23.52 -0.23
CA TRP A 47 -1.39 -22.32 -0.10
C TRP A 47 -1.53 -21.89 1.36
N TRP A 48 -2.01 -20.68 1.58
CA TRP A 48 -2.26 -20.12 2.92
C TRP A 48 -3.45 -19.19 2.91
N ILE A 49 -4.11 -19.12 4.05
CA ILE A 49 -5.18 -18.16 4.33
C ILE A 49 -4.64 -17.18 5.39
N LYS A 50 -4.92 -15.91 5.19
CA LYS A 50 -4.58 -14.84 6.11
C LYS A 50 -5.82 -14.14 6.60
N THR A 51 -5.85 -13.84 7.90
CA THR A 51 -6.78 -12.87 8.49
C THR A 51 -5.95 -11.75 9.09
N PHE A 52 -6.34 -10.52 8.89
CA PHE A 52 -5.57 -9.39 9.40
C PHE A 52 -6.47 -8.25 9.85
N VAL A 53 -5.98 -7.53 10.86
CA VAL A 53 -6.62 -6.33 11.41
C VAL A 53 -5.69 -5.16 11.11
N PRO A 54 -5.96 -4.37 10.07
CA PRO A 54 -5.16 -3.20 9.74
C PRO A 54 -5.72 -1.96 10.43
N ASN A 55 -4.83 -1.16 10.99
CA ASN A 55 -5.09 0.23 11.31
C ASN A 55 -4.41 1.09 10.23
N LYS A 56 -5.21 1.67 9.34
CA LYS A 56 -4.72 2.45 8.21
C LYS A 56 -5.07 3.92 8.42
N MET A 57 -4.15 4.80 8.11
CA MET A 57 -4.37 6.24 8.15
C MET A 57 -4.07 6.85 6.77
N LEU A 58 -4.81 7.85 6.38
CA LEU A 58 -4.47 8.73 5.27
C LEU A 58 -4.56 10.16 5.74
N ILE A 59 -3.45 10.85 5.65
CA ILE A 59 -3.33 12.26 6.01
C ILE A 59 -2.93 13.00 4.75
N ILE A 60 -3.69 14.02 4.38
CA ILE A 60 -3.33 14.95 3.33
C ILE A 60 -2.77 16.18 4.03
N LEU A 61 -1.50 16.46 3.81
CA LEU A 61 -0.87 17.69 4.33
C LEU A 61 -0.75 18.69 3.19
N ASP A 62 -1.26 19.88 3.41
CA ASP A 62 -0.91 21.06 2.64
C ASP A 62 -0.08 22.03 3.50
N ASN A 63 0.27 23.19 2.97
CA ASN A 63 1.08 24.18 3.70
C ASN A 63 0.34 24.80 4.90
N LYS A 64 -0.96 24.59 5.07
CA LYS A 64 -1.80 25.25 6.07
C LYS A 64 -2.52 24.28 7.00
N GLU A 65 -2.92 23.10 6.49
CA GLU A 65 -3.83 22.19 7.19
C GLU A 65 -3.46 20.73 6.98
N ALA A 66 -3.87 19.90 7.95
CA ALA A 66 -3.81 18.45 7.85
C ALA A 66 -5.24 17.88 7.76
N TYR A 67 -5.60 17.32 6.63
CA TYR A 67 -6.87 16.61 6.45
C TYR A 67 -6.68 15.16 6.84
N ASN A 68 -7.40 14.74 7.87
CA ASN A 68 -7.31 13.40 8.43
C ASN A 68 -8.56 12.61 8.06
N ALA A 69 -8.38 11.36 7.65
CA ALA A 69 -9.50 10.44 7.56
C ALA A 69 -9.65 9.69 8.88
N THR A 70 -10.88 9.53 9.36
CA THR A 70 -11.18 8.65 10.51
C THR A 70 -11.36 7.24 10.00
N TYR A 71 -10.64 6.30 10.60
CA TYR A 71 -10.68 4.92 10.13
C TYR A 71 -11.50 4.05 11.06
N PRO A 72 -12.59 3.46 10.55
CA PRO A 72 -13.24 2.37 11.25
C PRO A 72 -12.26 1.20 11.40
N GLN A 73 -12.48 0.36 12.38
CA GLN A 73 -11.72 -0.88 12.50
C GLN A 73 -11.99 -1.76 11.26
N ASN A 74 -10.93 -2.08 10.55
CA ASN A 74 -10.99 -2.91 9.37
C ASN A 74 -10.59 -4.35 9.73
N ILE A 75 -11.29 -5.29 9.11
CA ILE A 75 -10.86 -6.69 9.06
C ILE A 75 -10.55 -7.00 7.61
N GLY A 76 -9.46 -7.73 7.39
CA GLY A 76 -9.08 -8.18 6.08
C GLY A 76 -8.89 -9.69 6.04
N VAL A 77 -9.13 -10.24 4.88
CA VAL A 77 -8.84 -11.63 4.55
C VAL A 77 -7.94 -11.68 3.32
N GLY A 78 -7.13 -12.69 3.26
CA GLY A 78 -6.23 -12.89 2.14
C GLY A 78 -6.02 -14.37 1.87
N VAL A 79 -5.75 -14.69 0.64
CA VAL A 79 -5.37 -16.02 0.19
C VAL A 79 -4.12 -15.94 -0.66
N GLY A 80 -3.23 -16.88 -0.48
CA GLY A 80 -2.03 -16.99 -1.29
C GLY A 80 -1.86 -18.40 -1.84
N LEU A 81 -1.49 -18.48 -3.12
CA LEU A 81 -1.25 -19.70 -3.87
C LEU A 81 0.20 -19.76 -4.32
N ARG A 82 0.98 -20.72 -3.79
CA ARG A 82 2.41 -20.79 -4.04
C ARG A 82 2.78 -21.29 -5.43
N LYS A 83 2.18 -22.43 -5.86
CA LYS A 83 2.62 -23.13 -7.06
C LYS A 83 2.03 -22.60 -8.37
N ILE A 84 0.84 -22.05 -8.35
CA ILE A 84 0.10 -21.70 -9.57
C ILE A 84 0.41 -20.26 -9.98
N ILE A 85 0.36 -19.31 -9.06
CA ILE A 85 0.43 -17.88 -9.39
C ILE A 85 1.47 -17.16 -8.53
N GLY A 86 1.83 -17.70 -7.33
CA GLY A 86 2.75 -17.04 -6.38
C GLY A 86 2.23 -15.65 -5.94
N MET A 87 0.91 -15.51 -5.84
CA MET A 87 0.22 -14.24 -5.66
C MET A 87 -0.59 -14.25 -4.38
N ASN A 88 -0.64 -13.13 -3.68
CA ASN A 88 -1.57 -12.87 -2.59
C ASN A 88 -2.61 -11.85 -3.02
N LEU A 89 -3.86 -12.15 -2.77
CA LEU A 89 -4.96 -11.22 -2.87
C LEU A 89 -5.40 -10.84 -1.47
N LEU A 90 -5.45 -9.55 -1.19
CA LEU A 90 -5.83 -9.00 0.09
C LEU A 90 -6.97 -8.01 -0.10
N VAL A 91 -8.05 -8.23 0.63
CA VAL A 91 -9.20 -7.32 0.66
C VAL A 91 -9.45 -6.93 2.10
N SER A 92 -9.64 -5.67 2.37
CA SER A 92 -10.08 -5.20 3.67
C SER A 92 -11.30 -4.30 3.56
N PHE A 93 -12.20 -4.46 4.51
CA PHE A 93 -13.44 -3.70 4.61
C PHE A 93 -13.68 -3.26 6.05
N SER A 94 -14.43 -2.18 6.20
CA SER A 94 -14.81 -1.64 7.50
C SER A 94 -15.90 -2.49 8.13
N VAL A 95 -15.69 -2.94 9.37
CA VAL A 95 -16.66 -3.79 10.09
C VAL A 95 -17.41 -2.99 11.15
N PHE A 96 -16.73 -2.05 11.82
CA PHE A 96 -17.33 -1.23 12.84
C PHE A 96 -17.03 0.24 12.57
N PRO A 97 -18.05 1.09 12.36
CA PRO A 97 -17.84 2.52 12.36
C PRO A 97 -17.40 2.92 13.77
N LEU A 98 -16.16 3.36 13.95
CA LEU A 98 -15.77 4.03 15.18
C LEU A 98 -16.57 5.33 15.26
N LYS A 99 -17.42 5.47 16.27
CA LYS A 99 -17.95 6.76 16.66
C LYS A 99 -16.77 7.61 17.13
N THR A 100 -16.34 8.52 16.29
CA THR A 100 -15.34 9.52 16.67
C THR A 100 -16.05 10.70 17.30
N ASP A 101 -15.33 11.48 18.09
CA ASP A 101 -15.83 12.74 18.67
C ASP A 101 -16.36 13.72 17.60
N THR A 102 -15.99 13.49 16.34
CA THR A 102 -16.42 14.27 15.18
C THR A 102 -17.79 13.87 14.64
N GLY A 103 -18.30 12.68 14.97
CA GLY A 103 -19.50 12.12 14.34
C GLY A 103 -19.33 11.72 12.87
N LEU A 104 -18.14 11.95 12.27
CA LEU A 104 -17.81 11.60 10.88
C LEU A 104 -17.23 10.19 10.83
N SER A 105 -17.71 9.38 9.89
CA SER A 105 -17.15 8.06 9.58
C SER A 105 -16.57 8.07 8.17
N SER A 106 -15.26 7.86 8.05
CA SER A 106 -14.61 7.72 6.75
C SER A 106 -14.86 6.35 6.15
N SER A 107 -15.03 6.29 4.84
CA SER A 107 -15.15 5.04 4.07
C SER A 107 -13.81 4.71 3.42
N ILE A 108 -13.40 3.44 3.52
CA ILE A 108 -12.18 2.96 2.87
C ILE A 108 -12.47 1.67 2.13
N THR A 109 -12.19 1.68 0.83
CA THR A 109 -12.10 0.48 0.01
C THR A 109 -10.63 0.27 -0.35
N ASP A 110 -10.07 -0.89 0.01
CA ASP A 110 -8.67 -1.21 -0.23
C ASP A 110 -8.56 -2.63 -0.79
N PHE A 111 -8.09 -2.70 -2.01
CA PHE A 111 -7.74 -3.95 -2.69
C PHE A 111 -6.24 -3.95 -2.97
N GLN A 112 -5.56 -5.02 -2.59
CA GLN A 112 -4.12 -5.18 -2.79
C GLN A 112 -3.82 -6.54 -3.41
N MET A 113 -2.85 -6.55 -4.31
CA MET A 113 -2.34 -7.73 -4.97
C MET A 113 -0.82 -7.74 -4.89
N HIS A 114 -0.26 -8.81 -4.37
CA HIS A 114 1.18 -8.96 -4.21
C HIS A 114 1.66 -10.23 -4.90
N LYS A 115 2.65 -10.11 -5.78
CA LYS A 115 3.37 -11.24 -6.36
C LYS A 115 4.82 -11.16 -5.97
N TYR A 116 5.21 -11.94 -4.97
CA TYR A 116 6.58 -11.96 -4.50
C TYR A 116 7.32 -13.15 -5.13
N GLY A 117 8.06 -12.84 -6.17
CA GLY A 117 8.99 -13.77 -6.82
C GLY A 117 10.27 -13.95 -6.00
N LYS A 118 11.21 -14.73 -6.56
CA LYS A 118 12.53 -14.92 -5.92
C LYS A 118 13.39 -13.66 -6.01
N ARG A 119 13.30 -12.91 -7.10
CA ARG A 119 14.08 -11.71 -7.40
C ARG A 119 13.25 -10.45 -7.46
N LEU A 120 12.07 -10.56 -8.03
CA LEU A 120 11.18 -9.46 -8.33
C LEU A 120 9.93 -9.57 -7.47
N LEU A 121 9.63 -8.48 -6.76
CA LEU A 121 8.38 -8.26 -6.07
C LEU A 121 7.54 -7.33 -6.91
N ILE A 122 6.27 -7.63 -7.04
CA ILE A 122 5.30 -6.78 -7.71
C ILE A 122 4.16 -6.54 -6.73
N ASP A 123 3.90 -5.28 -6.42
CA ASP A 123 2.84 -4.83 -5.54
C ASP A 123 1.86 -3.96 -6.34
N GLY A 124 0.60 -4.37 -6.41
CA GLY A 124 -0.48 -3.59 -7.00
C GLY A 124 -1.51 -3.24 -5.96
N TYR A 125 -2.08 -2.03 -6.02
CA TYR A 125 -3.14 -1.63 -5.12
C TYR A 125 -4.12 -0.65 -5.76
N THR A 126 -5.35 -0.71 -5.26
CA THR A 126 -6.36 0.32 -5.49
C THR A 126 -6.99 0.70 -4.16
N LYS A 127 -7.05 2.00 -3.86
CA LYS A 127 -7.56 2.53 -2.60
C LYS A 127 -8.46 3.73 -2.86
N ILE A 128 -9.61 3.73 -2.22
CA ILE A 128 -10.54 4.86 -2.20
C ILE A 128 -10.75 5.23 -0.74
N THR A 129 -10.53 6.48 -0.40
CA THR A 129 -10.75 7.03 0.94
C THR A 129 -11.67 8.23 0.81
N GLU A 130 -12.76 8.26 1.54
CA GLU A 130 -13.78 9.31 1.52
C GLU A 130 -14.05 9.80 2.93
N ALA A 131 -14.46 11.04 3.05
CA ALA A 131 -14.73 11.77 4.27
C ALA A 131 -13.49 12.04 5.13
N PHE A 132 -13.19 13.32 5.29
CA PHE A 132 -12.02 13.81 6.02
C PHE A 132 -12.44 14.88 7.02
N PHE A 133 -11.55 15.20 7.94
CA PHE A 133 -11.69 16.32 8.85
C PHE A 133 -10.36 17.01 9.08
N THR A 134 -10.42 18.30 9.43
CA THR A 134 -9.30 19.03 10.01
C THR A 134 -9.56 19.27 11.49
N GLN A 135 -8.51 19.36 12.29
CA GLN A 135 -8.58 19.65 13.71
C GLN A 135 -7.76 20.92 13.99
N ARG A 136 -8.39 21.88 14.65
CA ARG A 136 -7.72 23.08 15.17
C ARG A 136 -7.96 23.18 16.66
N GLU A 137 -7.02 23.78 17.37
CA GLU A 137 -7.20 24.10 18.77
C GLU A 137 -7.67 25.55 18.89
N GLN A 138 -8.83 25.76 19.52
CA GLN A 138 -9.38 27.07 19.82
C GLN A 138 -9.72 27.15 21.30
N ASN A 139 -9.10 28.08 22.02
CA ASN A 139 -9.33 28.28 23.46
C ASN A 139 -9.18 27.01 24.32
N GLY A 140 -8.15 26.19 24.03
CA GLY A 140 -7.90 24.93 24.73
C GLY A 140 -8.89 23.80 24.41
N LYS A 141 -9.81 24.01 23.45
CA LYS A 141 -10.75 23.00 22.97
C LYS A 141 -10.44 22.61 21.52
N LYS A 142 -10.67 21.33 21.21
CA LYS A 142 -10.53 20.82 19.84
C LYS A 142 -11.76 21.22 19.03
N ALA A 143 -11.57 21.99 17.97
CA ALA A 143 -12.57 22.30 16.97
C ALA A 143 -12.32 21.47 15.72
N TYR A 144 -13.35 20.87 15.16
CA TYR A 144 -13.28 20.02 13.97
C TYR A 144 -14.05 20.65 12.81
N THR A 145 -13.44 20.68 11.63
CA THR A 145 -14.13 21.00 10.38
C THR A 145 -14.24 19.74 9.56
N LEU A 146 -15.45 19.40 9.12
CA LEU A 146 -15.75 18.13 8.44
C LEU A 146 -15.82 18.34 6.93
N PHE A 147 -15.27 17.41 6.17
CA PHE A 147 -15.24 17.36 4.70
C PHE A 147 -15.80 16.01 4.24
N PRO A 148 -17.13 15.81 4.29
CA PRO A 148 -17.74 14.51 3.99
C PRO A 148 -17.60 14.09 2.52
N ASP A 149 -17.53 15.03 1.58
CA ASP A 149 -17.43 14.76 0.15
C ASP A 149 -15.97 14.79 -0.37
N LEU A 150 -14.99 15.14 0.49
CA LEU A 150 -13.57 15.05 0.12
C LEU A 150 -13.18 13.59 -0.10
N ALA A 151 -12.70 13.27 -1.30
CA ALA A 151 -12.33 11.91 -1.67
C ALA A 151 -10.94 11.84 -2.30
N VAL A 152 -10.19 10.79 -1.95
CA VAL A 152 -8.88 10.46 -2.53
C VAL A 152 -8.94 9.07 -3.12
N LYS A 153 -8.77 8.97 -4.44
CA LYS A 153 -8.66 7.71 -5.17
C LYS A 153 -7.23 7.51 -5.60
N ARG A 154 -6.67 6.34 -5.30
CA ARG A 154 -5.28 6.01 -5.59
C ARG A 154 -5.21 4.61 -6.17
N TRP A 155 -4.39 4.45 -7.18
CA TRP A 155 -3.91 3.13 -7.58
C TRP A 155 -2.43 3.19 -7.94
N GLY A 156 -1.75 2.08 -7.81
CA GLY A 156 -0.33 2.00 -8.09
C GLY A 156 0.11 0.58 -8.39
N LEU A 157 1.19 0.51 -9.13
CA LEU A 157 1.92 -0.71 -9.45
C LEU A 157 3.40 -0.46 -9.16
N ASP A 158 3.96 -1.24 -8.25
CA ASP A 158 5.38 -1.20 -7.87
C ASP A 158 6.08 -2.49 -8.27
N GLY A 159 7.25 -2.38 -8.87
CA GLY A 159 8.17 -3.48 -9.10
C GLY A 159 9.45 -3.24 -8.30
N THR A 160 9.89 -4.21 -7.49
CA THR A 160 11.12 -4.13 -6.71
C THR A 160 12.03 -5.34 -7.00
N TYR A 161 13.23 -5.07 -7.47
CA TYR A 161 14.27 -6.07 -7.69
C TYR A 161 15.19 -6.18 -6.46
N VAL A 162 15.40 -7.41 -5.98
CA VAL A 162 16.25 -7.74 -4.82
C VAL A 162 17.60 -8.24 -5.31
N LEU A 163 18.69 -7.48 -5.09
CA LEU A 163 20.00 -7.81 -5.64
C LEU A 163 20.54 -9.12 -5.05
N ARG A 164 20.49 -9.29 -3.73
CA ARG A 164 20.93 -10.52 -3.03
C ARG A 164 19.79 -11.49 -2.76
N HIS A 165 18.90 -11.68 -3.74
CA HIS A 165 17.72 -12.53 -3.66
C HIS A 165 17.98 -13.99 -3.27
N ARG A 166 19.20 -14.50 -3.42
CA ARG A 166 19.58 -15.86 -3.00
C ARG A 166 19.66 -15.98 -1.47
N ARG A 167 20.05 -14.91 -0.76
CA ARG A 167 20.27 -14.91 0.68
C ARG A 167 19.14 -14.22 1.44
N LEU A 168 18.52 -13.18 0.89
CA LEU A 168 17.41 -12.47 1.49
C LEU A 168 16.08 -12.90 0.88
N SER A 169 15.13 -13.30 1.72
CA SER A 169 13.76 -13.57 1.32
C SER A 169 12.80 -12.54 1.88
N LEU A 170 12.31 -11.64 1.02
CA LEU A 170 11.20 -10.74 1.37
C LEU A 170 9.86 -11.49 1.48
N ARG A 171 9.76 -12.69 0.90
CA ARG A 171 8.64 -13.61 1.09
C ARG A 171 8.57 -14.14 2.53
N ALA A 172 9.73 -14.45 3.12
CA ALA A 172 9.79 -14.83 4.53
C ALA A 172 9.37 -13.66 5.44
N ALA A 173 9.78 -12.44 5.09
CA ALA A 173 9.52 -11.24 5.87
C ALA A 173 8.03 -10.81 5.80
N PHE A 174 7.48 -10.63 4.61
CA PHE A 174 6.20 -9.94 4.40
C PHE A 174 5.04 -10.86 3.98
N GLU A 175 5.35 -12.08 3.51
CA GLU A 175 4.33 -13.08 3.16
C GLU A 175 4.24 -14.24 4.15
N GLN A 176 5.30 -14.51 4.91
CA GLN A 176 5.46 -15.70 5.77
C GLN A 176 5.32 -17.01 4.96
N SER A 177 5.62 -16.99 3.66
CA SER A 177 5.52 -18.15 2.77
C SER A 177 6.83 -18.94 2.61
N GLU A 178 7.91 -18.45 3.23
CA GLU A 178 9.23 -19.06 3.35
C GLU A 178 9.80 -18.81 4.75
N LYS A 179 10.88 -19.49 5.09
CA LYS A 179 11.61 -19.29 6.33
C LYS A 179 12.99 -18.72 6.04
N GLN A 180 13.33 -17.58 6.64
CA GLN A 180 14.70 -17.08 6.68
C GLN A 180 15.45 -17.82 7.78
N ILE A 181 16.59 -18.45 7.44
CA ILE A 181 17.38 -19.28 8.37
C ILE A 181 18.54 -18.48 8.96
N LYS A 182 19.20 -17.65 8.14
CA LYS A 182 20.29 -16.76 8.58
C LYS A 182 19.95 -15.33 8.24
N SER A 183 20.38 -14.43 9.10
CA SER A 183 20.21 -12.98 8.87
C SER A 183 20.90 -12.57 7.57
N ALA A 184 20.24 -11.72 6.80
CA ALA A 184 20.76 -11.25 5.52
C ALA A 184 20.15 -9.91 5.15
N GLY A 185 20.87 -9.15 4.33
CA GLY A 185 20.41 -7.88 3.77
C GLY A 185 20.69 -7.78 2.26
N SER A 186 19.98 -6.88 1.61
CA SER A 186 20.09 -6.62 0.18
C SER A 186 19.77 -5.18 -0.17
N LEU A 187 20.49 -4.64 -1.13
CA LEU A 187 20.04 -3.49 -1.88
C LEU A 187 18.82 -3.85 -2.73
N LEU A 188 17.94 -2.86 -2.88
CA LEU A 188 16.70 -2.93 -3.64
C LEU A 188 16.74 -1.87 -4.74
N LEU A 189 16.28 -2.23 -5.94
CA LEU A 189 16.03 -1.30 -7.02
C LEU A 189 14.57 -1.41 -7.39
N GLY A 190 13.88 -0.28 -7.41
CA GLY A 190 12.44 -0.26 -7.66
C GLY A 190 12.04 0.72 -8.74
N SER A 191 10.87 0.47 -9.30
CA SER A 191 10.18 1.38 -10.21
C SER A 191 8.68 1.23 -9.98
N GLY A 192 7.93 2.29 -10.21
CA GLY A 192 6.49 2.24 -10.02
C GLY A 192 5.74 3.22 -10.90
N PHE A 193 4.47 2.91 -11.10
CA PHE A 193 3.50 3.79 -11.75
C PHE A 193 2.36 4.06 -10.78
N TYR A 194 1.94 5.33 -10.67
CA TYR A 194 0.96 5.75 -9.69
C TYR A 194 -0.03 6.73 -10.31
N TYR A 195 -1.27 6.58 -9.87
CA TYR A 195 -2.34 7.50 -10.15
C TYR A 195 -2.99 7.96 -8.86
N HIS A 196 -3.21 9.25 -8.76
CA HIS A 196 -3.91 9.89 -7.67
C HIS A 196 -5.01 10.79 -8.24
N LYS A 197 -6.20 10.70 -7.68
CA LYS A 197 -7.29 11.64 -7.93
C LYS A 197 -7.77 12.19 -6.60
N ILE A 198 -7.77 13.52 -6.50
CA ILE A 198 -8.31 14.21 -5.34
C ILE A 198 -9.56 14.96 -5.80
N VAL A 199 -10.67 14.72 -5.11
CA VAL A 199 -11.97 15.37 -5.36
C VAL A 199 -12.27 16.18 -4.10
N PRO A 200 -12.27 17.52 -4.18
CA PRO A 200 -12.55 18.38 -3.03
C PRO A 200 -14.01 18.30 -2.59
N ASP A 201 -14.28 18.71 -1.36
CA ASP A 201 -15.63 18.92 -0.85
C ASP A 201 -16.11 20.31 -1.27
N ALA A 202 -17.12 20.38 -2.12
CA ALA A 202 -17.64 21.64 -2.64
C ALA A 202 -18.43 22.45 -1.58
N SER A 203 -18.85 21.82 -0.48
CA SER A 203 -19.64 22.46 0.58
C SER A 203 -18.78 23.25 1.56
N GLN A 204 -17.47 23.06 1.55
CA GLN A 204 -16.54 23.64 2.51
C GLN A 204 -15.49 24.53 1.84
N GLN A 205 -15.16 25.63 2.51
CA GLN A 205 -14.05 26.48 2.09
C GLN A 205 -12.73 25.81 2.45
N GLN A 206 -11.96 25.37 1.45
CA GLN A 206 -10.71 24.66 1.61
C GLN A 206 -9.66 25.12 0.59
N SER A 207 -8.42 24.78 0.83
CA SER A 207 -7.31 25.06 -0.12
C SER A 207 -7.41 24.28 -1.43
N LEU A 208 -8.12 23.16 -1.42
CA LEU A 208 -8.44 22.32 -2.55
C LEU A 208 -9.75 22.81 -3.20
N THR A 209 -9.66 23.58 -4.28
CA THR A 209 -10.82 24.20 -4.93
C THR A 209 -11.35 23.44 -6.13
N ALA A 210 -10.56 22.57 -6.75
CA ALA A 210 -10.95 21.81 -7.93
C ALA A 210 -10.42 20.39 -7.89
N ALA A 211 -11.19 19.45 -8.46
CA ALA A 211 -10.74 18.08 -8.64
C ALA A 211 -9.58 18.02 -9.64
N PHE A 212 -8.59 17.18 -9.34
CA PHE A 212 -7.48 16.96 -10.24
C PHE A 212 -6.99 15.51 -10.22
N ASP A 213 -6.43 15.11 -11.34
CA ASP A 213 -5.77 13.84 -11.55
C ASP A 213 -4.25 14.06 -11.56
N ASN A 214 -3.50 13.09 -11.04
CA ASN A 214 -2.04 13.12 -11.04
C ASN A 214 -1.49 11.74 -11.41
N TYR A 215 -0.63 11.71 -12.42
CA TYR A 215 0.03 10.52 -12.92
C TYR A 215 1.52 10.61 -12.67
N GLN A 216 2.12 9.55 -12.12
CA GLN A 216 3.54 9.50 -11.79
C GLN A 216 4.16 8.19 -12.23
N ILE A 217 5.37 8.26 -12.76
CA ILE A 217 6.26 7.12 -12.96
C ILE A 217 7.60 7.42 -12.30
N GLY A 218 8.21 6.46 -11.65
CA GLY A 218 9.46 6.73 -10.95
C GLY A 218 10.32 5.54 -10.70
N ALA A 219 11.51 5.85 -10.20
CA ALA A 219 12.49 4.88 -9.76
C ALA A 219 12.88 5.16 -8.30
N ASN A 220 13.23 4.10 -7.60
CA ASN A 220 13.68 4.17 -6.23
C ASN A 220 14.82 3.20 -5.96
N ILE A 221 15.61 3.54 -4.95
CA ILE A 221 16.64 2.67 -4.40
C ILE A 221 16.35 2.44 -2.91
N GLY A 222 16.65 1.27 -2.42
CA GLY A 222 16.39 0.94 -1.03
C GLY A 222 17.31 -0.12 -0.48
N TYR A 223 17.09 -0.44 0.78
CA TYR A 223 17.76 -1.51 1.47
C TYR A 223 16.76 -2.27 2.33
N ALA A 224 16.91 -3.59 2.36
CA ALA A 224 16.15 -4.45 3.24
C ALA A 224 17.09 -5.36 4.03
N TYR A 225 16.69 -5.63 5.27
CA TYR A 225 17.40 -6.54 6.16
C TYR A 225 16.42 -7.42 6.91
N SER A 226 16.75 -8.71 7.01
CA SER A 226 16.06 -9.69 7.82
C SER A 226 17.00 -10.19 8.91
N TRP A 227 16.60 -9.94 10.16
CA TRP A 227 17.32 -10.39 11.34
C TRP A 227 16.61 -11.60 11.94
N VAL A 228 17.24 -12.75 11.86
CA VAL A 228 16.79 -13.99 12.49
C VAL A 228 17.18 -13.95 13.96
N VAL A 229 16.23 -13.56 14.80
CA VAL A 229 16.42 -13.43 16.26
C VAL A 229 16.49 -14.82 16.91
N SER A 230 15.64 -15.74 16.42
CA SER A 230 15.62 -17.14 16.85
C SER A 230 14.99 -18.02 15.73
N PRO A 231 14.98 -19.35 15.88
CA PRO A 231 14.36 -20.23 14.89
C PRO A 231 12.87 -19.95 14.61
N ARG A 232 12.19 -19.21 15.50
CA ARG A 232 10.77 -18.86 15.38
C ARG A 232 10.53 -17.36 15.17
N TRP A 233 11.49 -16.50 15.53
CA TRP A 233 11.34 -15.07 15.49
C TRP A 233 12.17 -14.42 14.39
N LEU A 234 11.52 -13.65 13.55
CA LEU A 234 12.14 -12.87 12.47
C LEU A 234 11.74 -11.40 12.62
N LEU A 235 12.72 -10.52 12.75
CA LEU A 235 12.55 -9.08 12.60
C LEU A 235 13.06 -8.68 11.22
N ALA A 236 12.25 -8.02 10.42
CA ALA A 236 12.68 -7.58 9.10
C ALA A 236 12.22 -6.16 8.80
N GLY A 237 13.05 -5.41 8.12
CA GLY A 237 12.77 -4.06 7.71
C GLY A 237 13.21 -3.80 6.28
N MET A 238 12.53 -2.86 5.62
CA MET A 238 12.95 -2.27 4.36
C MET A 238 12.67 -0.78 4.34
N VAL A 239 13.53 -0.04 3.69
CA VAL A 239 13.34 1.37 3.41
C VAL A 239 13.75 1.63 1.97
N SER A 240 13.00 2.43 1.25
CA SER A 240 13.38 2.93 -0.06
C SER A 240 12.97 4.39 -0.23
N ALA A 241 13.77 5.11 -1.01
CA ALA A 241 13.52 6.48 -1.40
C ALA A 241 13.78 6.64 -2.90
N GLY A 242 13.08 7.54 -3.52
CA GLY A 242 13.19 7.77 -4.96
C GLY A 242 12.51 9.03 -5.42
N VAL A 243 12.51 9.20 -6.72
CA VAL A 243 11.86 10.33 -7.38
C VAL A 243 10.96 9.79 -8.48
N ASN A 244 9.73 10.25 -8.47
CA ASN A 244 8.81 10.06 -9.58
C ASN A 244 8.81 11.32 -10.44
N ILE A 245 8.49 11.17 -11.71
CA ILE A 245 8.17 12.26 -12.63
C ILE A 245 6.74 12.09 -13.11
N GLY A 246 6.05 13.19 -13.37
CA GLY A 246 4.66 13.12 -13.77
C GLY A 246 4.00 14.47 -13.98
N ASN A 247 2.70 14.46 -14.20
CA ASN A 247 1.88 15.65 -14.40
C ASN A 247 0.43 15.47 -13.91
N ASN A 248 -0.36 16.53 -14.01
CA ASN A 248 -1.69 16.60 -13.41
C ASN A 248 -2.87 16.21 -14.31
N SER A 249 -2.78 16.15 -15.61
CA SER A 249 -3.99 15.99 -16.42
C SER A 249 -3.84 15.11 -17.64
N GLN A 250 -2.62 14.82 -18.03
CA GLN A 250 -2.37 14.01 -19.22
C GLN A 250 -1.23 13.05 -18.93
N ILE A 251 -1.40 11.79 -19.28
CA ILE A 251 -0.34 10.81 -19.18
C ILE A 251 0.75 11.24 -20.19
N PHE A 252 1.95 11.56 -19.65
CA PHE A 252 3.16 11.86 -20.45
C PHE A 252 3.11 13.11 -21.37
N ALA A 253 2.38 14.15 -20.97
CA ALA A 253 2.62 15.46 -21.60
C ALA A 253 4.02 15.95 -21.19
N TRP A 254 4.99 15.90 -22.08
CA TRP A 254 6.40 16.23 -21.85
C TRP A 254 6.65 17.68 -21.39
N HIS A 255 5.74 18.59 -21.69
CA HIS A 255 5.69 19.93 -21.13
C HIS A 255 4.95 19.90 -19.78
N ASN A 256 5.49 20.49 -18.75
CA ASN A 256 4.99 20.53 -17.36
C ASN A 256 5.22 19.27 -16.51
N LEU A 257 6.25 18.49 -16.81
CA LEU A 257 6.69 17.41 -15.91
C LEU A 257 7.25 17.98 -14.62
N ARG A 258 6.86 17.38 -13.49
CA ARG A 258 7.36 17.70 -12.16
C ARG A 258 8.00 16.51 -11.49
N ALA A 259 8.95 16.77 -10.62
CA ALA A 259 9.58 15.75 -9.78
C ALA A 259 8.80 15.60 -8.46
N TYR A 260 8.54 14.36 -8.08
CA TYR A 260 7.78 13.99 -6.89
C TYR A 260 8.64 13.07 -6.02
N PRO A 261 9.24 13.58 -4.94
CA PRO A 261 9.90 12.72 -3.96
C PRO A 261 8.93 11.69 -3.39
N ALA A 262 9.41 10.47 -3.24
CA ALA A 262 8.62 9.37 -2.69
C ALA A 262 9.48 8.52 -1.76
N SER A 263 8.90 8.05 -0.67
CA SER A 263 9.56 7.13 0.23
C SER A 263 8.59 6.10 0.78
N ILE A 264 9.11 4.89 1.03
CA ILE A 264 8.37 3.83 1.70
C ILE A 264 9.28 3.15 2.72
N GLY A 265 8.72 2.90 3.91
CA GLY A 265 9.31 2.07 4.94
C GLY A 265 8.38 0.94 5.32
N ARG A 266 8.93 -0.25 5.57
CA ARG A 266 8.19 -1.39 6.14
C ARG A 266 9.03 -2.01 7.26
N LEU A 267 8.38 -2.36 8.36
CA LEU A 267 8.97 -3.09 9.47
C LEU A 267 8.02 -4.21 9.84
N THR A 268 8.52 -5.41 10.07
CA THR A 268 7.69 -6.53 10.50
C THR A 268 8.40 -7.37 11.55
N LEU A 269 7.64 -7.77 12.56
CA LEU A 269 8.01 -8.77 13.54
C LEU A 269 7.16 -10.00 13.30
N ASN A 270 7.80 -11.12 12.97
CA ASN A 270 7.13 -12.38 12.66
C ASN A 270 7.44 -13.43 13.70
N TYR A 271 6.40 -14.17 14.11
CA TYR A 271 6.52 -15.40 14.86
C TYR A 271 5.99 -16.57 14.05
N ASN A 272 6.84 -17.56 13.78
CA ASN A 272 6.52 -18.69 12.91
C ASN A 272 6.51 -19.99 13.71
N ARG A 273 5.40 -20.72 13.66
CA ARG A 273 5.24 -22.02 14.33
C ARG A 273 4.51 -22.99 13.40
N GLU A 274 5.23 -24.02 12.93
CA GLU A 274 4.69 -25.08 12.06
C GLU A 274 3.78 -24.54 10.92
N ASP A 275 2.47 -24.74 11.07
CA ASP A 275 1.46 -24.34 10.11
C ASP A 275 0.87 -22.95 10.40
N TRP A 276 1.34 -22.24 11.43
CA TRP A 276 0.86 -20.92 11.80
C TRP A 276 1.97 -19.87 11.77
N SER A 277 1.63 -18.69 11.30
CA SER A 277 2.50 -17.53 11.42
C SER A 277 1.71 -16.32 11.91
N PHE A 278 2.35 -15.52 12.75
CA PHE A 278 1.81 -14.27 13.28
C PHE A 278 2.76 -13.15 12.88
N ALA A 279 2.22 -12.03 12.42
CA ALA A 279 3.03 -10.89 12.05
C ALA A 279 2.43 -9.58 12.56
N LEU A 280 3.29 -8.73 13.12
CA LEU A 280 2.98 -7.33 13.37
C LEU A 280 3.79 -6.50 12.37
N THR A 281 3.11 -5.76 11.49
CA THR A 281 3.74 -5.02 10.40
C THR A 281 3.38 -3.55 10.50
N GLY A 282 4.39 -2.68 10.42
CA GLY A 282 4.26 -1.24 10.23
C GLY A 282 4.66 -0.87 8.80
N ILE A 283 3.88 -0.04 8.14
CA ILE A 283 4.16 0.50 6.81
C ILE A 283 4.02 2.01 6.88
N PHE A 284 5.00 2.72 6.37
CA PHE A 284 4.96 4.16 6.16
C PHE A 284 5.16 4.44 4.68
N ASN A 285 4.20 5.09 4.04
CA ASN A 285 4.27 5.45 2.63
C ASN A 285 3.99 6.95 2.50
N ASN A 286 4.95 7.68 1.94
CA ASN A 286 4.85 9.10 1.67
C ASN A 286 4.95 9.34 0.16
N LYS A 287 3.98 10.07 -0.38
CA LYS A 287 3.96 10.51 -1.77
C LYS A 287 3.51 11.96 -1.85
N ILE A 288 4.20 12.72 -2.68
CA ILE A 288 3.83 14.11 -2.96
C ILE A 288 2.99 14.15 -4.24
N VAL A 289 1.96 14.98 -4.25
CA VAL A 289 1.16 15.33 -5.43
C VAL A 289 1.06 16.84 -5.53
N TYR A 290 0.99 17.37 -6.76
CA TYR A 290 0.78 18.79 -6.99
C TYR A 290 -0.57 19.02 -7.65
N SER A 291 -1.27 20.08 -7.24
CA SER A 291 -2.46 20.56 -7.93
C SER A 291 -2.08 21.26 -9.25
N PRO A 292 -3.04 21.53 -10.15
CA PRO A 292 -2.81 22.35 -11.34
C PRO A 292 -2.24 23.73 -11.03
N SER A 293 -2.63 24.34 -9.90
CA SER A 293 -2.12 25.62 -9.40
C SER A 293 -0.72 25.54 -8.75
N ALA A 294 -0.01 24.44 -8.90
CA ALA A 294 1.32 24.18 -8.36
C ALA A 294 1.39 24.01 -6.83
N GLN A 295 0.27 23.97 -6.13
CA GLN A 295 0.25 23.68 -4.69
C GLN A 295 0.62 22.22 -4.44
N SER A 296 1.53 21.97 -3.48
CA SER A 296 1.95 20.62 -3.11
C SER A 296 1.09 20.06 -1.99
N PHE A 297 0.78 18.77 -2.09
CA PHE A 297 0.12 18.00 -1.05
C PHE A 297 0.95 16.75 -0.75
N ALA A 298 1.28 16.52 0.51
CA ALA A 298 1.88 15.27 0.93
C ALA A 298 0.78 14.29 1.35
N LEU A 299 0.78 13.11 0.75
CA LEU A 299 -0.10 12.00 1.09
C LEU A 299 0.66 11.03 1.99
N LEU A 300 0.43 11.13 3.29
CA LEU A 300 1.01 10.24 4.29
C LEU A 300 0.05 9.10 4.56
N ALA A 301 0.52 7.87 4.41
CA ALA A 301 -0.30 6.68 4.62
C ALA A 301 0.37 5.68 5.57
N PRO A 302 0.47 5.99 6.88
CA PRO A 302 0.92 5.02 7.85
C PRO A 302 -0.12 3.90 8.03
N THR A 303 0.37 2.69 8.18
CA THR A 303 -0.46 1.50 8.41
C THR A 303 0.21 0.62 9.44
N THR A 304 -0.52 0.18 10.44
CA THR A 304 -0.10 -0.89 11.35
C THR A 304 -1.06 -2.05 11.18
N GLN A 305 -0.54 -3.27 11.06
CA GLN A 305 -1.36 -4.43 10.76
C GLN A 305 -0.90 -5.63 11.60
N PHE A 306 -1.83 -6.27 12.29
CA PHE A 306 -1.64 -7.59 12.85
C PHE A 306 -2.20 -8.63 11.90
N THR A 307 -1.42 -9.68 11.61
CA THR A 307 -1.77 -10.73 10.66
C THR A 307 -1.61 -12.10 11.29
N VAL A 308 -2.60 -12.96 11.10
CA VAL A 308 -2.55 -14.38 11.40
C VAL A 308 -2.61 -15.13 10.08
N THR A 309 -1.66 -16.03 9.86
CA THR A 309 -1.58 -16.85 8.64
C THR A 309 -1.67 -18.32 9.00
N ARG A 310 -2.59 -19.04 8.38
CA ARG A 310 -2.66 -20.50 8.41
C ARG A 310 -2.09 -21.03 7.11
N HIS A 311 -1.06 -21.86 7.21
CA HIS A 311 -0.44 -22.55 6.08
C HIS A 311 -1.11 -23.91 5.89
N ILE A 312 -1.42 -24.28 4.63
CA ILE A 312 -2.17 -25.49 4.28
C ILE A 312 -1.34 -26.27 3.26
N ARG A 313 -1.24 -27.57 3.49
CA ARG A 313 -0.48 -28.53 2.68
C ARG A 313 -1.16 -28.88 1.36
#